data_d091e437f06d59d9b32fb4b7cd82eda1
#
_entry.id   d091e437f06d59d9b32fb4b7cd82eda1
#
_cell.length_a   1.000
_cell.length_b   1.000
_cell.length_c   1.000
_cell.angle_alpha   90.00
_cell.angle_beta   90.00
_cell.angle_gamma   90.00
#
_symmetry.space_group_name_H-M   'P 1'
#
loop_
_entity.id
_entity.type
_entity.pdbx_description
1 polymer ?
#
loop_
_entity_poly.entity_id
_entity_poly.type
_entity_poly.pdbx_seq_one_letter_code
_entity_poly.pdbx_strand_id
1 'polypeptide(L)'
;ANPPTSGLIADDDDDGDGLLDSVETGTGFYINGQDTGTDPLDPDTDGDGICDGPNAVPPVCIAGPDPSPNGNTPPPTLVALNNTDVGTLAPYMLVPGGTFEISPDLPASLSIDPNTGEITGTPTQTLDNTTFTVWSNHTDGTSLTYDFTIEILEDSDGDGMPDQLPDDYDPTNPDSPGLIEDLDDDNDGNSDVDEAADGTNPTNPDTDGDGMCDGPVASPPDCVAGPDAFPLDPSADTDTDGDGDPDTMFPGVDSNSDPALVEDMDDDGDGLDDIYETD
;
A
#
# COMPACT_ATOMS: atom_id res chain seq x y z
N ALA A 1 -21.43 37.10 -56.80
CA ALA A 1 -21.45 35.87 -56.01
C ALA A 1 -20.21 35.91 -55.11
N ASN A 2 -20.42 35.99 -53.80
CA ASN A 2 -19.37 35.80 -52.82
C ASN A 2 -18.88 34.35 -52.95
N PRO A 3 -17.54 34.09 -52.94
CA PRO A 3 -17.05 32.74 -52.79
C PRO A 3 -17.55 32.18 -51.45
N PRO A 4 -17.82 30.89 -51.40
CA PRO A 4 -18.17 30.30 -50.14
C PRO A 4 -17.00 30.55 -49.16
N THR A 5 -17.30 31.11 -48.01
CA THR A 5 -16.37 31.10 -46.91
C THR A 5 -16.08 29.62 -46.64
N SER A 6 -14.89 29.17 -47.02
CA SER A 6 -14.36 27.90 -46.53
C SER A 6 -14.40 28.03 -45.01
N GLY A 7 -15.31 27.30 -44.36
CA GLY A 7 -15.27 27.18 -42.91
C GLY A 7 -13.92 26.59 -42.58
N LEU A 8 -13.05 27.40 -42.06
CA LEU A 8 -11.92 26.90 -41.30
C LEU A 8 -12.55 26.18 -40.09
N ILE A 9 -12.41 24.90 -40.06
CA ILE A 9 -12.67 24.14 -38.85
C ILE A 9 -11.47 24.48 -37.97
N ALA A 10 -11.70 24.99 -36.78
CA ALA A 10 -10.66 25.14 -35.79
C ALA A 10 -10.05 23.73 -35.55
N ASP A 11 -8.79 23.63 -35.54
CA ASP A 11 -8.15 22.43 -35.01
C ASP A 11 -8.35 22.46 -33.49
N ASP A 12 -8.73 21.38 -32.91
CA ASP A 12 -8.98 21.26 -31.47
C ASP A 12 -7.80 20.54 -30.78
N ASP A 13 -6.71 20.28 -31.54
CA ASP A 13 -5.48 19.55 -31.14
C ASP A 13 -4.35 20.12 -32.03
N ASP A 14 -3.92 21.36 -31.70
CA ASP A 14 -3.12 22.22 -32.58
C ASP A 14 -1.68 21.68 -32.82
N ASP A 15 -1.15 20.83 -31.95
CA ASP A 15 0.19 20.21 -32.07
C ASP A 15 0.15 18.74 -32.51
N GLY A 16 -1.02 18.11 -32.44
CA GLY A 16 -1.29 16.77 -32.98
C GLY A 16 -0.86 15.61 -32.07
N ASP A 17 -0.59 15.87 -30.81
CA ASP A 17 -0.14 14.86 -29.85
C ASP A 17 -1.30 13.99 -29.30
N GLY A 18 -2.55 14.40 -29.54
CA GLY A 18 -3.78 13.68 -29.17
C GLY A 18 -4.40 14.15 -27.87
N LEU A 19 -3.85 15.15 -27.20
CA LEU A 19 -4.57 15.98 -26.25
C LEU A 19 -5.40 17.03 -27.00
N LEU A 20 -6.41 17.55 -26.35
CA LEU A 20 -7.17 18.64 -26.92
C LEU A 20 -6.68 19.96 -26.31
N ASP A 21 -6.57 21.03 -27.09
CA ASP A 21 -6.22 22.37 -26.61
C ASP A 21 -7.02 22.80 -25.38
N SER A 22 -8.24 22.28 -25.25
CA SER A 22 -9.12 22.59 -24.10
C SER A 22 -8.70 21.99 -22.77
N VAL A 23 -7.81 20.98 -22.78
CA VAL A 23 -7.25 20.36 -21.59
C VAL A 23 -5.80 20.80 -21.37
N GLU A 24 -5.19 21.40 -22.38
CA GLU A 24 -3.83 21.94 -22.36
C GLU A 24 -3.88 23.42 -22.00
N THR A 25 -3.75 23.71 -20.73
CA THR A 25 -4.01 25.06 -20.21
C THR A 25 -2.81 26.01 -20.25
N GLY A 26 -1.62 25.52 -20.63
CA GLY A 26 -0.39 26.30 -20.69
C GLY A 26 0.06 26.85 -19.34
N THR A 27 -0.40 26.27 -18.23
CA THR A 27 -0.09 26.75 -16.88
C THR A 27 1.27 26.25 -16.38
N GLY A 28 1.80 25.20 -16.99
CA GLY A 28 3.03 24.52 -16.56
C GLY A 28 2.87 23.67 -15.31
N PHE A 29 1.64 23.39 -14.91
CA PHE A 29 1.33 22.53 -13.75
C PHE A 29 0.23 21.54 -14.13
N TYR A 30 0.53 20.26 -14.01
CA TYR A 30 -0.46 19.20 -14.14
C TYR A 30 -1.40 19.22 -12.93
N ILE A 31 -2.70 19.25 -13.19
CA ILE A 31 -3.74 19.18 -12.17
C ILE A 31 -4.49 17.84 -12.28
N ASN A 32 -4.91 17.48 -13.47
CA ASN A 32 -5.55 16.20 -13.80
C ASN A 32 -5.70 16.06 -15.33
N GLY A 33 -6.22 14.93 -15.80
CA GLY A 33 -6.40 14.67 -17.25
C GLY A 33 -7.38 15.61 -18.00
N GLN A 34 -7.95 16.62 -17.32
CA GLN A 34 -8.78 17.68 -17.93
C GLN A 34 -8.14 19.06 -17.81
N ASP A 35 -6.99 19.11 -17.13
CA ASP A 35 -6.13 20.27 -17.02
C ASP A 35 -4.69 19.74 -16.86
N THR A 36 -4.06 19.48 -18.02
CA THR A 36 -2.71 18.92 -18.08
C THR A 36 -1.63 19.97 -17.85
N GLY A 37 -1.99 21.24 -18.02
CA GLY A 37 -1.06 22.36 -17.87
C GLY A 37 -0.05 22.47 -18.99
N THR A 38 -0.08 21.59 -19.99
CA THR A 38 0.80 21.55 -21.15
C THR A 38 0.55 22.70 -22.11
N ASP A 39 1.49 22.96 -23.05
CA ASP A 39 1.35 24.01 -24.06
C ASP A 39 0.65 23.42 -25.31
N PRO A 40 -0.57 23.86 -25.66
CA PRO A 40 -1.34 23.31 -26.78
C PRO A 40 -0.70 23.49 -28.16
N LEU A 41 0.49 24.05 -28.23
CA LEU A 41 1.25 24.24 -29.48
C LEU A 41 2.60 23.48 -29.48
N ASP A 42 2.92 22.80 -28.38
CA ASP A 42 4.16 22.06 -28.23
C ASP A 42 3.86 20.64 -27.72
N PRO A 43 3.97 19.62 -28.59
CA PRO A 43 3.60 18.26 -28.25
C PRO A 43 4.53 17.59 -27.21
N ASP A 44 5.51 18.33 -26.67
CA ASP A 44 6.54 17.87 -25.74
C ASP A 44 6.95 19.07 -24.85
N THR A 45 6.02 19.50 -24.01
CA THR A 45 6.12 20.76 -23.23
C THR A 45 7.39 20.86 -22.38
N ASP A 46 7.89 19.74 -21.85
CA ASP A 46 9.09 19.74 -21.02
C ASP A 46 10.39 19.39 -21.79
N GLY A 47 10.27 18.93 -23.02
CA GLY A 47 11.39 18.68 -23.92
C GLY A 47 12.16 17.39 -23.64
N ASP A 48 11.53 16.42 -23.00
CA ASP A 48 12.18 15.16 -22.66
C ASP A 48 12.15 14.11 -23.79
N GLY A 49 11.36 14.37 -24.84
CA GLY A 49 11.21 13.52 -26.02
C GLY A 49 10.04 12.54 -25.96
N ILE A 50 9.20 12.64 -24.93
CA ILE A 50 7.93 11.93 -24.81
C ILE A 50 6.82 12.94 -25.11
N CYS A 51 5.83 12.57 -25.91
CA CYS A 51 4.72 13.49 -26.19
C CYS A 51 3.81 13.60 -24.98
N ASP A 52 3.30 14.79 -24.73
CA ASP A 52 2.34 15.06 -23.66
C ASP A 52 1.09 14.21 -23.80
N GLY A 53 0.61 14.05 -25.00
CA GLY A 53 -0.56 13.24 -25.36
C GLY A 53 -0.22 11.84 -25.92
N PRO A 54 -1.25 11.05 -26.24
CA PRO A 54 -1.09 9.65 -26.65
C PRO A 54 -0.48 9.44 -28.05
N ASN A 55 -0.36 10.49 -28.87
CA ASN A 55 0.12 10.36 -30.23
C ASN A 55 1.58 10.83 -30.35
N ALA A 56 2.41 10.01 -30.96
CA ALA A 56 3.77 10.42 -31.29
C ALA A 56 3.78 11.48 -32.41
N VAL A 57 4.56 12.55 -32.24
CA VAL A 57 4.74 13.66 -33.21
C VAL A 57 6.22 13.76 -33.63
N PRO A 58 6.73 12.84 -34.49
CA PRO A 58 8.12 12.86 -34.90
C PRO A 58 8.43 14.07 -35.81
N PRO A 59 9.60 14.74 -35.70
CA PRO A 59 10.75 14.33 -34.88
C PRO A 59 10.77 14.95 -33.45
N VAL A 60 9.69 15.61 -33.02
CA VAL A 60 9.65 16.31 -31.72
C VAL A 60 9.63 15.29 -30.58
N CYS A 61 8.65 14.42 -30.59
CA CYS A 61 8.49 13.37 -29.58
C CYS A 61 8.12 12.03 -30.23
N ILE A 62 8.48 10.91 -29.59
CA ILE A 62 8.38 9.56 -30.17
C ILE A 62 7.35 8.66 -29.50
N ALA A 63 6.89 9.02 -28.31
CA ALA A 63 5.93 8.24 -27.54
C ALA A 63 5.13 9.17 -26.63
N GLY A 64 3.90 8.83 -26.33
CA GLY A 64 3.02 9.55 -25.40
C GLY A 64 1.94 8.60 -24.87
N PRO A 65 1.15 8.97 -23.87
CA PRO A 65 1.24 10.24 -23.13
C PRO A 65 2.38 10.24 -22.11
N ASP A 66 2.99 11.40 -21.91
CA ASP A 66 3.99 11.60 -20.87
C ASP A 66 3.33 11.54 -19.48
N PRO A 67 3.86 10.74 -18.55
CA PRO A 67 3.37 10.73 -17.17
C PRO A 67 3.72 12.00 -16.38
N SER A 68 4.64 12.83 -16.90
CA SER A 68 5.11 14.07 -16.28
C SER A 68 5.24 15.23 -17.26
N PRO A 69 4.21 15.56 -18.02
CA PRO A 69 4.28 16.36 -19.24
C PRO A 69 4.77 17.81 -19.09
N ASN A 70 4.96 18.27 -17.88
CA ASN A 70 5.51 19.59 -17.56
C ASN A 70 6.86 19.50 -16.82
N GLY A 71 7.44 18.31 -16.67
CA GLY A 71 8.69 18.07 -15.93
C GLY A 71 8.62 18.45 -14.42
N ASN A 72 7.46 18.86 -13.94
CA ASN A 72 7.25 19.39 -12.59
C ASN A 72 6.30 18.56 -11.74
N THR A 73 5.71 17.50 -12.29
CA THR A 73 4.95 16.55 -11.47
C THR A 73 5.91 15.69 -10.67
N PRO A 74 5.66 15.47 -9.39
CA PRO A 74 6.42 14.47 -8.67
C PRO A 74 6.27 13.13 -9.40
N PRO A 75 7.31 12.29 -9.40
CA PRO A 75 7.21 10.94 -9.97
C PRO A 75 5.97 10.24 -9.42
N PRO A 76 5.22 9.49 -10.25
CA PRO A 76 4.08 8.74 -9.74
C PRO A 76 4.53 7.81 -8.63
N THR A 77 3.80 7.84 -7.51
CA THR A 77 4.06 6.94 -6.37
C THR A 77 3.18 5.71 -6.49
N LEU A 78 3.81 4.55 -6.50
CA LEU A 78 3.12 3.27 -6.37
C LEU A 78 3.12 2.88 -4.89
N VAL A 79 1.95 2.72 -4.34
CA VAL A 79 1.78 2.16 -3.00
C VAL A 79 1.37 0.70 -3.12
N ALA A 80 2.08 -0.17 -2.44
CA ALA A 80 1.82 -1.59 -2.35
C ALA A 80 1.81 -2.03 -0.88
N LEU A 81 1.23 -3.18 -0.60
CA LEU A 81 1.25 -3.80 0.72
C LEU A 81 2.24 -4.96 0.73
N ASN A 82 2.93 -5.18 1.84
CA ASN A 82 3.74 -6.37 1.98
C ASN A 82 2.84 -7.62 1.99
N ASN A 83 3.41 -8.77 1.66
CA ASN A 83 2.71 -10.05 1.56
C ASN A 83 1.53 -10.10 0.56
N THR A 84 1.21 -9.00 -0.12
CA THR A 84 0.17 -8.91 -1.16
C THR A 84 0.79 -8.87 -2.56
N ASP A 85 0.23 -9.64 -3.50
CA ASP A 85 0.68 -9.63 -4.90
C ASP A 85 0.37 -8.27 -5.55
N VAL A 86 1.41 -7.56 -5.98
CA VAL A 86 1.25 -6.26 -6.64
C VAL A 86 0.54 -6.35 -8.00
N GLY A 87 0.25 -7.56 -8.50
CA GLY A 87 -0.28 -7.75 -9.83
C GLY A 87 0.75 -7.37 -10.91
N THR A 88 0.31 -6.62 -11.92
CA THR A 88 1.19 -6.08 -12.96
C THR A 88 1.22 -4.57 -12.84
N LEU A 89 2.36 -4.04 -12.44
CA LEU A 89 2.59 -2.60 -12.32
C LEU A 89 3.39 -2.11 -13.53
N ALA A 90 2.94 -1.02 -14.14
CA ALA A 90 3.68 -0.29 -15.16
C ALA A 90 3.41 1.20 -14.94
N PRO A 91 4.18 1.85 -14.02
CA PRO A 91 3.97 3.25 -13.66
C PRO A 91 4.43 4.24 -14.74
N TYR A 92 4.93 3.74 -15.83
CA TYR A 92 5.48 4.47 -16.96
C TYR A 92 4.97 3.85 -18.26
N MET A 93 5.11 4.59 -19.36
CA MET A 93 4.72 4.08 -20.67
C MET A 93 5.63 2.96 -21.15
N LEU A 94 4.99 1.83 -21.45
CA LEU A 94 5.66 0.69 -22.07
C LEU A 94 5.74 0.93 -23.58
N VAL A 95 6.89 1.39 -24.08
CA VAL A 95 7.14 1.52 -25.52
C VAL A 95 7.56 0.16 -26.08
N PRO A 96 6.80 -0.45 -27.00
CA PRO A 96 7.11 -1.76 -27.54
C PRO A 96 8.45 -1.80 -28.25
N GLY A 97 9.23 -2.86 -28.00
CA GLY A 97 10.49 -3.12 -28.73
C GLY A 97 11.75 -2.57 -28.06
N GLY A 98 11.61 -2.03 -26.83
CA GLY A 98 12.75 -1.69 -25.98
C GLY A 98 13.20 -2.85 -25.09
N THR A 99 14.32 -2.66 -24.39
CA THR A 99 14.73 -3.46 -23.24
C THR A 99 14.76 -2.56 -22.02
N PHE A 100 14.24 -3.08 -20.91
CA PHE A 100 14.05 -2.29 -19.69
C PHE A 100 15.10 -2.67 -18.65
N GLU A 101 15.66 -1.65 -18.02
CA GLU A 101 16.57 -1.74 -16.88
C GLU A 101 16.10 -0.78 -15.79
N ILE A 102 16.36 -1.09 -14.52
CA ILE A 102 15.91 -0.30 -13.36
C ILE A 102 17.05 -0.08 -12.38
N SER A 103 17.06 1.07 -11.73
CA SER A 103 17.95 1.38 -10.61
C SER A 103 17.25 2.30 -9.60
N PRO A 104 17.46 2.09 -8.29
CA PRO A 104 18.19 0.96 -7.71
C PRO A 104 17.54 -0.38 -8.03
N ASP A 105 18.17 -1.48 -7.62
CA ASP A 105 17.54 -2.81 -7.70
C ASP A 105 16.25 -2.83 -6.92
N LEU A 106 15.22 -3.45 -7.48
CA LEU A 106 13.95 -3.67 -6.77
C LEU A 106 14.15 -4.56 -5.53
N PRO A 107 13.29 -4.45 -4.51
CA PRO A 107 13.23 -5.43 -3.42
C PRO A 107 13.23 -6.87 -3.93
N ALA A 108 13.86 -7.79 -3.20
CA ALA A 108 14.18 -9.15 -3.67
C ALA A 108 12.98 -9.98 -4.17
N SER A 109 11.76 -9.61 -3.78
CA SER A 109 10.51 -10.26 -4.15
C SER A 109 9.78 -9.60 -5.33
N LEU A 110 10.25 -8.43 -5.78
CA LEU A 110 9.77 -7.77 -6.98
C LEU A 110 10.75 -7.97 -8.14
N SER A 111 10.22 -8.00 -9.35
CA SER A 111 11.04 -8.11 -10.56
C SER A 111 10.45 -7.31 -11.72
N ILE A 112 11.32 -6.73 -12.54
CA ILE A 112 10.94 -6.10 -13.80
C ILE A 112 11.18 -7.08 -14.94
N ASP A 113 10.22 -7.23 -15.85
CA ASP A 113 10.42 -7.98 -17.09
C ASP A 113 11.25 -7.11 -18.07
N PRO A 114 12.45 -7.57 -18.48
CA PRO A 114 13.32 -6.76 -19.32
C PRO A 114 12.80 -6.54 -20.74
N ASN A 115 11.71 -7.20 -21.15
CA ASN A 115 11.15 -7.05 -22.50
C ASN A 115 9.83 -6.27 -22.49
N THR A 116 9.08 -6.35 -21.40
CA THR A 116 7.78 -5.64 -21.28
C THR A 116 7.87 -4.42 -20.37
N GLY A 117 8.86 -4.38 -19.44
CA GLY A 117 8.98 -3.33 -18.44
C GLY A 117 7.99 -3.49 -17.28
N GLU A 118 7.16 -4.51 -17.28
CA GLU A 118 6.19 -4.76 -16.21
C GLU A 118 6.90 -5.20 -14.93
N ILE A 119 6.48 -4.63 -13.79
CA ILE A 119 6.95 -5.00 -12.45
C ILE A 119 5.91 -5.94 -11.84
N THR A 120 6.36 -7.08 -11.34
CA THR A 120 5.51 -8.12 -10.73
C THR A 120 6.16 -8.70 -9.49
N GLY A 121 5.36 -9.33 -8.64
CA GLY A 121 5.81 -10.07 -7.47
C GLY A 121 4.99 -9.76 -6.22
N THR A 122 5.39 -10.37 -5.12
CA THR A 122 4.80 -10.16 -3.79
C THR A 122 5.88 -9.64 -2.87
N PRO A 123 5.89 -8.36 -2.48
CA PRO A 123 6.89 -7.83 -1.57
C PRO A 123 6.73 -8.50 -0.19
N THR A 124 7.86 -8.84 0.42
CA THR A 124 7.90 -9.50 1.73
C THR A 124 8.51 -8.61 2.82
N GLN A 125 8.78 -7.36 2.47
CA GLN A 125 9.37 -6.35 3.35
C GLN A 125 8.80 -5.00 3.00
N THR A 126 8.65 -4.16 3.99
CA THR A 126 8.29 -2.76 3.81
C THR A 126 9.40 -1.99 3.08
N LEU A 127 9.02 -0.94 2.41
CA LEU A 127 9.94 -0.03 1.74
C LEU A 127 9.43 1.40 1.92
N ASP A 128 10.25 2.23 2.52
CA ASP A 128 10.00 3.67 2.55
C ASP A 128 9.96 4.23 1.12
N ASN A 129 9.20 5.30 0.92
CA ASN A 129 9.06 5.98 -0.37
C ASN A 129 10.42 6.14 -1.06
N THR A 130 10.67 5.31 -2.05
CA THR A 130 11.96 5.17 -2.73
C THR A 130 11.82 5.43 -4.21
N THR A 131 12.62 6.35 -4.74
CA THR A 131 12.64 6.67 -6.17
C THR A 131 13.44 5.64 -6.96
N PHE A 132 12.85 5.16 -8.03
CA PHE A 132 13.43 4.28 -9.02
C PHE A 132 13.48 4.97 -10.37
N THR A 133 14.56 4.72 -11.11
CA THR A 133 14.70 5.15 -12.50
C THR A 133 14.68 3.92 -13.40
N VAL A 134 13.83 3.93 -14.41
CA VAL A 134 13.76 2.90 -15.44
C VAL A 134 14.30 3.46 -16.74
N TRP A 135 15.15 2.70 -17.40
CA TRP A 135 15.62 2.99 -18.77
C TRP A 135 14.97 2.02 -19.74
N SER A 136 14.36 2.58 -20.78
CA SER A 136 13.88 1.82 -21.94
C SER A 136 14.85 2.04 -23.11
N ASN A 137 15.61 1.01 -23.48
CA ASN A 137 16.59 1.07 -24.56
C ASN A 137 16.04 0.43 -25.83
N HIS A 138 15.94 1.20 -26.92
CA HIS A 138 15.36 0.78 -28.18
C HIS A 138 16.41 0.39 -29.22
N THR A 139 16.00 -0.46 -30.17
CA THR A 139 16.87 -0.99 -31.23
C THR A 139 17.33 0.07 -32.24
N ASP A 140 16.66 1.21 -32.31
CA ASP A 140 17.05 2.37 -33.13
C ASP A 140 18.13 3.23 -32.47
N GLY A 141 18.50 2.93 -31.23
CA GLY A 141 19.52 3.63 -30.45
C GLY A 141 18.95 4.75 -29.57
N THR A 142 17.63 4.90 -29.51
CA THR A 142 17.00 5.80 -28.55
C THR A 142 16.95 5.15 -27.17
N SER A 143 16.99 5.96 -26.12
CA SER A 143 16.81 5.53 -24.73
C SER A 143 15.94 6.54 -24.02
N LEU A 144 14.89 6.06 -23.38
CA LEU A 144 13.98 6.86 -22.56
C LEU A 144 14.20 6.54 -21.09
N THR A 145 14.00 7.52 -20.24
CA THR A 145 14.23 7.41 -18.81
C THR A 145 12.97 7.87 -18.08
N TYR A 146 12.52 7.08 -17.13
CA TYR A 146 11.34 7.35 -16.32
C TYR A 146 11.69 7.24 -14.84
N ASP A 147 11.28 8.22 -14.06
CA ASP A 147 11.36 8.18 -12.62
C ASP A 147 9.98 7.87 -12.02
N PHE A 148 9.94 7.03 -11.01
CA PHE A 148 8.76 6.77 -10.20
C PHE A 148 9.18 6.37 -8.79
N THR A 149 8.25 6.38 -7.86
CA THR A 149 8.52 5.96 -6.49
C THR A 149 7.71 4.72 -6.14
N ILE A 150 8.28 3.87 -5.30
CA ILE A 150 7.57 2.75 -4.68
C ILE A 150 7.62 2.96 -3.17
N GLU A 151 6.47 2.80 -2.54
CA GLU A 151 6.30 2.64 -1.12
C GLU A 151 5.61 1.31 -0.84
N ILE A 152 6.11 0.53 0.11
CA ILE A 152 5.52 -0.74 0.50
C ILE A 152 5.17 -0.63 1.98
N LEU A 153 3.89 -0.58 2.26
CA LEU A 153 3.33 -0.49 3.59
C LEU A 153 3.24 -1.87 4.24
N GLU A 154 3.22 -1.90 5.56
CA GLU A 154 2.94 -3.10 6.33
C GLU A 154 1.44 -3.41 6.28
N ASP A 155 1.11 -4.70 6.21
CA ASP A 155 -0.23 -5.29 6.24
C ASP A 155 -0.03 -6.61 7.01
N SER A 156 -0.18 -6.54 8.33
CA SER A 156 0.29 -7.59 9.23
C SER A 156 -0.56 -8.86 9.16
N ASP A 157 -1.86 -8.72 8.99
CA ASP A 157 -2.81 -9.83 8.89
C ASP A 157 -3.12 -10.27 7.45
N GLY A 158 -2.77 -9.45 6.44
CA GLY A 158 -2.94 -9.73 5.02
C GLY A 158 -4.37 -9.53 4.51
N ASP A 159 -5.16 -8.68 5.14
CA ASP A 159 -6.54 -8.40 4.76
C ASP A 159 -6.66 -7.36 3.63
N GLY A 160 -5.58 -6.64 3.33
CA GLY A 160 -5.47 -5.65 2.27
C GLY A 160 -5.66 -4.22 2.74
N MET A 161 -5.69 -3.97 4.03
CA MET A 161 -5.55 -2.66 4.66
C MET A 161 -4.15 -2.52 5.25
N PRO A 162 -3.50 -1.36 5.13
CA PRO A 162 -2.21 -1.15 5.74
C PRO A 162 -2.35 -0.82 7.23
N ASP A 163 -1.42 -1.32 8.05
CA ASP A 163 -1.32 -0.99 9.48
C ASP A 163 -1.24 0.52 9.70
N GLN A 164 -0.59 1.24 8.81
CA GLN A 164 -0.49 2.70 8.85
C GLN A 164 -0.56 3.31 7.45
N LEU A 165 -1.23 4.46 7.35
CA LEU A 165 -1.21 5.25 6.12
C LEU A 165 0.13 6.01 5.98
N PRO A 166 0.58 6.30 4.73
CA PRO A 166 1.73 7.16 4.49
C PRO A 166 1.58 8.54 5.18
N ASP A 167 2.67 9.09 5.70
CA ASP A 167 2.68 10.39 6.39
C ASP A 167 2.14 11.54 5.53
N ASP A 168 2.23 11.44 4.21
CA ASP A 168 1.78 12.43 3.23
C ASP A 168 0.48 12.03 2.51
N TYR A 169 -0.21 10.98 3.00
CA TYR A 169 -1.47 10.52 2.42
C TYR A 169 -2.56 11.60 2.47
N ASP A 170 -3.09 11.93 1.30
CA ASP A 170 -4.21 12.89 1.14
C ASP A 170 -5.44 12.17 0.55
N PRO A 171 -6.44 11.82 1.36
CA PRO A 171 -7.65 11.14 0.88
C PRO A 171 -8.50 12.02 -0.05
N THR A 172 -8.19 13.31 -0.15
CA THR A 172 -8.89 14.24 -1.05
C THR A 172 -8.24 14.33 -2.42
N ASN A 173 -7.03 13.80 -2.58
CA ASN A 173 -6.35 13.71 -3.86
C ASN A 173 -7.01 12.62 -4.72
N PRO A 174 -7.58 12.95 -5.89
CA PRO A 174 -8.24 11.99 -6.76
C PRO A 174 -7.30 10.92 -7.34
N ASP A 175 -6.00 11.18 -7.33
CA ASP A 175 -4.97 10.26 -7.81
C ASP A 175 -4.35 9.42 -6.67
N SER A 176 -4.77 9.69 -5.43
CA SER A 176 -4.37 8.89 -4.28
C SER A 176 -5.06 7.53 -4.31
N PRO A 177 -4.36 6.42 -4.08
CA PRO A 177 -5.02 5.15 -3.84
C PRO A 177 -6.00 5.31 -2.67
N GLY A 178 -7.18 4.73 -2.78
CA GLY A 178 -8.22 4.83 -1.74
C GLY A 178 -7.89 3.95 -0.54
N LEU A 179 -6.73 4.19 0.09
CA LEU A 179 -6.28 3.44 1.26
C LEU A 179 -7.17 3.76 2.46
N ILE A 180 -7.40 2.74 3.24
CA ILE A 180 -8.06 2.80 4.55
C ILE A 180 -7.06 2.19 5.52
N GLU A 181 -6.74 2.90 6.60
CA GLU A 181 -5.91 2.40 7.68
C GLU A 181 -6.62 1.26 8.40
N ASP A 182 -5.92 0.19 8.68
CA ASP A 182 -6.39 -0.83 9.58
C ASP A 182 -6.41 -0.26 11.02
N LEU A 183 -7.28 -0.74 11.85
CA LEU A 183 -7.41 -0.34 13.25
C LEU A 183 -7.42 -1.55 14.18
N ASP A 184 -7.14 -2.73 13.62
CA ASP A 184 -7.09 -4.04 14.28
C ASP A 184 -6.10 -4.88 13.47
N ASP A 185 -4.80 -4.47 13.52
CA ASP A 185 -3.72 -4.89 12.62
C ASP A 185 -3.46 -6.41 12.57
N ASP A 186 -3.96 -7.19 13.54
CA ASP A 186 -3.81 -8.65 13.60
C ASP A 186 -5.14 -9.42 13.54
N ASN A 187 -6.27 -8.68 13.43
CA ASN A 187 -7.62 -9.22 13.28
C ASN A 187 -8.05 -10.15 14.43
N ASP A 188 -7.60 -9.91 15.65
CA ASP A 188 -8.01 -10.68 16.82
C ASP A 188 -9.29 -10.15 17.48
N GLY A 189 -9.75 -8.95 17.04
CA GLY A 189 -10.96 -8.29 17.47
C GLY A 189 -10.76 -7.27 18.60
N ASN A 190 -9.53 -7.06 19.05
CA ASN A 190 -9.13 -5.88 19.79
C ASN A 190 -8.72 -4.79 18.78
N SER A 191 -8.76 -3.53 19.19
CA SER A 191 -8.21 -2.46 18.36
C SER A 191 -6.79 -2.11 18.83
N ASP A 192 -5.93 -1.66 17.88
CA ASP A 192 -4.57 -1.22 18.17
C ASP A 192 -4.51 -0.24 19.36
N VAL A 193 -5.53 0.62 19.47
CA VAL A 193 -5.62 1.62 20.54
C VAL A 193 -5.88 0.96 21.90
N ASP A 194 -6.74 -0.06 21.94
CA ASP A 194 -7.05 -0.81 23.15
C ASP A 194 -5.84 -1.67 23.55
N GLU A 195 -5.20 -2.33 22.61
CA GLU A 195 -4.00 -3.11 22.81
C GLU A 195 -2.82 -2.28 23.32
N ALA A 196 -2.59 -1.12 22.68
CA ALA A 196 -1.58 -0.18 23.18
C ALA A 196 -1.84 0.30 24.62
N ALA A 197 -3.10 0.34 25.05
CA ALA A 197 -3.49 0.69 26.43
C ALA A 197 -3.30 -0.48 27.39
N ASP A 198 -3.56 -1.70 26.93
CA ASP A 198 -3.46 -2.93 27.71
C ASP A 198 -2.01 -3.49 27.73
N GLY A 199 -1.21 -3.06 26.78
CA GLY A 199 0.22 -3.43 26.64
C GLY A 199 0.44 -4.68 25.82
N THR A 200 -0.57 -5.14 25.09
CA THR A 200 -0.48 -6.18 24.08
C THR A 200 0.14 -5.64 22.78
N ASN A 201 0.38 -6.49 21.80
CA ASN A 201 1.05 -6.13 20.56
C ASN A 201 0.06 -6.09 19.41
N PRO A 202 -0.29 -4.89 18.87
CA PRO A 202 -1.28 -4.71 17.81
C PRO A 202 -1.10 -5.51 16.52
N THR A 203 0.07 -6.08 16.29
CA THR A 203 0.38 -6.88 15.09
C THR A 203 0.61 -8.36 15.40
N ASN A 204 0.25 -8.80 16.60
CA ASN A 204 0.42 -10.18 17.03
C ASN A 204 -0.76 -10.62 17.90
N PRO A 205 -1.70 -11.39 17.37
CA PRO A 205 -2.97 -11.74 18.02
C PRO A 205 -2.84 -12.62 19.27
N ASP A 206 -1.62 -12.96 19.66
CA ASP A 206 -1.26 -13.80 20.81
C ASP A 206 0.06 -13.27 21.36
N THR A 207 -0.02 -12.22 22.19
CA THR A 207 1.16 -11.46 22.65
C THR A 207 2.11 -12.30 23.48
N ASP A 208 1.62 -13.20 24.31
CA ASP A 208 2.46 -14.01 25.20
C ASP A 208 2.80 -15.40 24.63
N GLY A 209 2.11 -15.83 23.57
CA GLY A 209 2.43 -17.04 22.81
C GLY A 209 1.88 -18.33 23.42
N ASP A 210 0.82 -18.27 24.18
CA ASP A 210 0.21 -19.45 24.81
C ASP A 210 -0.83 -20.16 23.94
N GLY A 211 -1.32 -19.50 22.88
CA GLY A 211 -2.25 -20.00 21.87
C GLY A 211 -3.70 -19.51 22.04
N MET A 212 -3.98 -18.67 23.06
CA MET A 212 -5.19 -17.88 23.15
C MET A 212 -4.97 -16.53 22.51
N CYS A 213 -6.01 -15.97 21.89
CA CYS A 213 -5.93 -14.63 21.29
C CYS A 213 -6.17 -13.58 22.37
N ASP A 214 -5.42 -12.48 22.32
CA ASP A 214 -5.61 -11.33 23.19
C ASP A 214 -7.06 -10.81 23.08
N GLY A 215 -7.59 -10.77 21.86
CA GLY A 215 -8.96 -10.37 21.56
C GLY A 215 -9.95 -11.52 21.37
N PRO A 216 -11.23 -11.18 21.13
CA PRO A 216 -12.31 -12.16 21.10
C PRO A 216 -12.40 -12.99 19.81
N VAL A 217 -11.60 -12.70 18.78
CA VAL A 217 -11.64 -13.33 17.46
C VAL A 217 -10.42 -14.23 17.28
N ALA A 218 -10.65 -15.48 16.92
CA ALA A 218 -9.56 -16.39 16.62
C ALA A 218 -8.82 -16.00 15.32
N SER A 219 -7.50 -15.94 15.34
CA SER A 219 -6.62 -15.65 14.21
C SER A 219 -5.65 -16.82 13.93
N PRO A 220 -6.14 -17.92 13.32
CA PRO A 220 -5.29 -19.06 13.04
C PRO A 220 -4.28 -18.79 11.90
N PRO A 221 -3.03 -19.28 11.96
CA PRO A 221 -2.59 -20.36 12.88
C PRO A 221 -2.05 -19.86 14.23
N ASP A 222 -1.99 -18.58 14.47
CA ASP A 222 -1.27 -18.00 15.60
C ASP A 222 -2.01 -18.25 16.92
N CYS A 223 -3.31 -18.02 16.97
CA CYS A 223 -4.15 -18.35 18.10
C CYS A 223 -5.49 -18.94 17.68
N VAL A 224 -6.16 -19.70 18.57
CA VAL A 224 -7.33 -20.52 18.20
C VAL A 224 -8.65 -20.10 18.89
N ALA A 225 -8.59 -19.29 19.90
CA ALA A 225 -9.73 -18.76 20.65
C ALA A 225 -9.29 -17.54 21.46
N GLY A 226 -10.26 -16.77 21.99
CA GLY A 226 -10.06 -15.62 22.87
C GLY A 226 -11.40 -15.10 23.40
N PRO A 227 -11.44 -14.04 24.18
CA PRO A 227 -10.25 -13.30 24.62
C PRO A 227 -9.48 -14.01 25.74
N ASP A 228 -8.16 -13.81 25.77
CA ASP A 228 -7.31 -14.18 26.88
C ASP A 228 -7.54 -13.23 28.05
N ALA A 229 -7.73 -13.79 29.25
CA ALA A 229 -7.86 -12.98 30.46
C ALA A 229 -6.49 -12.47 30.99
N PHE A 230 -5.41 -13.12 30.57
CA PHE A 230 -4.02 -12.81 30.99
C PHE A 230 -3.07 -12.61 29.80
N PRO A 231 -3.36 -11.75 28.83
CA PRO A 231 -2.72 -11.72 27.51
C PRO A 231 -1.22 -11.37 27.52
N LEU A 232 -0.64 -11.19 28.70
CA LEU A 232 0.80 -10.93 28.91
C LEU A 232 1.47 -12.02 29.75
N ASP A 233 0.74 -13.07 30.14
CA ASP A 233 1.27 -14.12 31.01
C ASP A 233 0.95 -15.53 30.50
N PRO A 234 1.86 -16.20 29.80
CA PRO A 234 1.62 -17.46 29.11
C PRO A 234 1.35 -18.65 30.05
N SER A 235 1.13 -18.41 31.34
CA SER A 235 0.85 -19.45 32.32
C SER A 235 -0.64 -19.70 32.59
N ALA A 236 -1.52 -18.85 32.04
CA ALA A 236 -2.95 -18.90 32.24
C ALA A 236 -3.71 -18.10 31.16
N ASP A 237 -4.97 -18.45 30.90
CA ASP A 237 -5.78 -17.85 29.83
C ASP A 237 -7.24 -17.50 30.26
N THR A 238 -7.72 -18.08 31.35
CA THR A 238 -9.14 -17.98 31.76
C THR A 238 -9.27 -17.47 33.22
N ASP A 239 -10.21 -16.54 33.40
CA ASP A 239 -10.64 -15.96 34.68
C ASP A 239 -12.18 -15.79 34.60
N THR A 240 -12.92 -16.75 35.13
CA THR A 240 -14.37 -16.83 34.93
C THR A 240 -15.12 -15.78 35.74
N ASP A 241 -14.70 -15.46 36.94
CA ASP A 241 -15.37 -14.49 37.80
C ASP A 241 -14.78 -13.06 37.72
N GLY A 242 -13.61 -12.92 37.10
CA GLY A 242 -12.97 -11.62 36.85
C GLY A 242 -12.30 -11.01 38.06
N ASP A 243 -11.83 -11.84 39.01
CA ASP A 243 -11.21 -11.35 40.23
C ASP A 243 -9.69 -11.14 40.08
N GLY A 244 -9.09 -11.66 38.98
CA GLY A 244 -7.67 -11.52 38.59
C GLY A 244 -6.79 -12.70 38.96
N ASP A 245 -7.36 -13.75 39.56
CA ASP A 245 -6.70 -15.04 39.71
C ASP A 245 -7.23 -16.01 38.63
N PRO A 246 -6.38 -16.81 37.99
CA PRO A 246 -6.80 -17.67 36.87
C PRO A 246 -7.49 -18.96 37.36
N ASP A 247 -8.51 -19.42 36.61
CA ASP A 247 -9.19 -20.69 36.84
C ASP A 247 -8.19 -21.85 36.86
N THR A 248 -7.21 -21.84 36.01
CA THR A 248 -6.16 -22.87 35.93
C THR A 248 -4.82 -22.32 35.51
N MET A 249 -3.75 -22.95 36.02
CA MET A 249 -2.38 -22.67 35.63
C MET A 249 -1.85 -23.73 34.65
N PHE A 250 -1.15 -23.34 33.60
CA PHE A 250 -0.58 -24.29 32.65
C PHE A 250 0.59 -25.08 33.25
N PRO A 251 0.57 -26.42 33.20
CA PRO A 251 1.57 -27.25 33.84
C PRO A 251 3.00 -27.02 33.29
N GLY A 252 3.88 -26.51 34.13
CA GLY A 252 5.30 -26.34 33.80
C GLY A 252 5.61 -25.04 33.07
N VAL A 253 4.66 -24.12 33.00
CA VAL A 253 4.85 -22.72 32.60
C VAL A 253 4.88 -21.90 33.88
N ASP A 254 5.90 -21.08 34.06
CA ASP A 254 6.01 -20.19 35.22
C ASP A 254 5.38 -18.85 34.86
N SER A 255 4.54 -18.30 35.74
CA SER A 255 4.00 -16.94 35.59
C SER A 255 5.13 -15.92 35.52
N ASN A 256 5.01 -14.98 34.58
CA ASN A 256 5.93 -13.85 34.41
C ASN A 256 5.40 -12.56 35.04
N SER A 257 4.19 -12.58 35.60
CA SER A 257 3.57 -11.45 36.31
C SER A 257 4.24 -11.13 37.65
N ASP A 258 4.11 -9.90 38.15
CA ASP A 258 4.63 -9.49 39.45
C ASP A 258 3.53 -8.73 40.25
N PRO A 259 2.87 -9.36 41.27
CA PRO A 259 3.16 -10.71 41.76
C PRO A 259 2.78 -11.80 40.78
N ALA A 260 3.45 -12.96 40.87
CA ALA A 260 3.10 -14.13 40.06
C ALA A 260 1.65 -14.55 40.30
N LEU A 261 0.98 -14.98 39.21
CA LEU A 261 -0.39 -15.49 39.25
C LEU A 261 -0.50 -16.72 40.17
N VAL A 262 -1.65 -16.89 40.78
CA VAL A 262 -1.98 -18.01 41.64
C VAL A 262 -3.31 -18.57 41.20
N GLU A 263 -3.40 -19.87 40.99
CA GLU A 263 -4.64 -20.55 40.60
C GLU A 263 -5.75 -20.25 41.57
N ASP A 264 -6.93 -19.82 41.08
CA ASP A 264 -8.15 -19.65 41.85
C ASP A 264 -8.66 -21.02 42.34
N MET A 265 -9.41 -21.03 43.35
CA MET A 265 -10.00 -22.21 43.95
C MET A 265 -11.55 -22.12 44.00
N ASP A 266 -12.13 -21.06 43.49
CA ASP A 266 -13.56 -20.72 43.46
C ASP A 266 -13.87 -19.98 42.14
N ASP A 267 -13.67 -20.71 41.02
CA ASP A 267 -13.64 -20.17 39.66
C ASP A 267 -14.89 -19.35 39.27
N ASP A 268 -16.02 -19.53 39.92
CA ASP A 268 -17.24 -18.76 39.62
C ASP A 268 -17.59 -17.68 40.69
N GLY A 269 -16.77 -17.56 41.73
CA GLY A 269 -16.89 -16.53 42.78
C GLY A 269 -18.13 -16.67 43.67
N ASP A 270 -18.73 -17.87 43.76
CA ASP A 270 -19.96 -18.09 44.57
C ASP A 270 -19.69 -18.33 46.07
N GLY A 271 -18.42 -18.51 46.42
CA GLY A 271 -17.94 -18.74 47.78
C GLY A 271 -17.84 -20.20 48.19
N LEU A 272 -17.88 -21.13 47.22
CA LEU A 272 -17.58 -22.54 47.39
C LEU A 272 -16.33 -22.85 46.57
N ASP A 273 -15.41 -23.63 47.15
CA ASP A 273 -14.26 -24.06 46.39
C ASP A 273 -14.69 -25.11 45.31
N ASP A 274 -14.08 -25.10 44.10
CA ASP A 274 -14.37 -26.00 42.96
C ASP A 274 -14.41 -27.48 43.34
N ILE A 275 -13.58 -27.88 44.28
CA ILE A 275 -13.57 -29.26 44.83
C ILE A 275 -14.89 -29.72 45.46
N TYR A 276 -15.79 -28.77 45.79
CA TYR A 276 -17.10 -29.05 46.38
C TYR A 276 -18.24 -28.90 45.38
N GLU A 277 -17.92 -28.43 44.16
CA GLU A 277 -18.88 -28.28 43.10
C GLU A 277 -19.00 -29.54 42.24
N THR A 278 -20.15 -29.74 41.64
CA THR A 278 -20.36 -30.80 40.66
C THR A 278 -20.88 -30.14 39.39
N ASP A 279 -20.12 -30.26 38.29
CA ASP A 279 -20.52 -29.86 36.96
C ASP A 279 -22.01 -30.15 36.59
#